data_ee5afc392a6d347301cf743815f09b89
#
_entry.id   ee5afc392a6d347301cf743815f09b89
#
_cell.length_a   1.000
_cell.length_b   1.000
_cell.length_c   1.000
_cell.angle_alpha   90.00
_cell.angle_beta   90.00
_cell.angle_gamma   90.00
#
_symmetry.space_group_name_H-M   'P 1'
#
loop_
_entity.id
_entity.type
_entity.pdbx_description
1 polymer ?
#
loop_
_entity_poly.entity_id
_entity_poly.type
_entity_poly.pdbx_seq_one_letter_code
_entity_poly.pdbx_strand_id
1 'polypeptide(L)'
;YDYDDLKDDKKIKHPSIGGWIGMTDKYWQTAIIPNQNEPVQQTYSYSFVDNVDNFQTDIVGQKIAVSNNASISHNFMIFAGPKIVKVIDKYMEEYGVQEFDRSVDFGWFYFLTKPIFNVLEFIYGYVGNFGWSIILFTVLMRICFFPLAQQSFKSMAKMKKLAPEMQRLK
;
A
#
# COMPACT_ATOMS: atom_id res chain seq x y z
N TYR A 1 -11.60 -0.88 0.22
CA TYR A 1 -12.81 -1.69 0.02
C TYR A 1 -12.54 -2.71 -1.06
N ASP A 2 -12.97 -3.94 -0.85
CA ASP A 2 -12.92 -4.98 -1.87
C ASP A 2 -14.15 -4.85 -2.80
N TYR A 3 -14.04 -5.36 -4.02
CA TYR A 3 -15.14 -5.35 -4.99
C TYR A 3 -16.35 -6.15 -4.50
N ASP A 4 -16.11 -7.22 -3.73
CA ASP A 4 -17.20 -8.03 -3.18
C ASP A 4 -17.93 -7.29 -2.06
N ASP A 5 -17.24 -6.57 -1.19
CA ASP A 5 -17.85 -5.70 -0.17
C ASP A 5 -18.74 -4.63 -0.81
N LEU A 6 -18.28 -4.08 -1.94
CA LEU A 6 -19.05 -3.05 -2.65
C LEU A 6 -20.32 -3.59 -3.33
N LYS A 7 -20.34 -4.87 -3.70
CA LYS A 7 -21.56 -5.52 -4.21
C LYS A 7 -22.64 -5.61 -3.13
N ASP A 8 -22.26 -5.88 -1.89
CA ASP A 8 -23.18 -5.97 -0.76
C ASP A 8 -23.72 -4.60 -0.35
N ASP A 9 -22.85 -3.62 -0.20
CA ASP A 9 -23.20 -2.27 0.27
C ASP A 9 -23.79 -1.38 -0.82
N LYS A 10 -23.62 -1.70 -2.10
CA LYS A 10 -24.06 -0.99 -3.31
C LYS A 10 -23.53 0.44 -3.43
N LYS A 11 -23.40 1.18 -2.33
CA LYS A 11 -22.92 2.57 -2.32
C LYS A 11 -22.29 2.95 -1.00
N ILE A 12 -21.01 3.31 -1.04
CA ILE A 12 -20.25 3.76 0.11
C ILE A 12 -19.85 5.22 -0.12
N LYS A 13 -20.13 6.08 0.87
CA LYS A 13 -19.76 7.50 0.84
C LYS A 13 -18.77 7.78 1.95
N HIS A 14 -17.68 8.45 1.60
CA HIS A 14 -16.65 8.82 2.55
C HIS A 14 -16.33 10.32 2.42
N PRO A 15 -16.65 11.15 3.44
CA PRO A 15 -16.23 12.53 3.47
C PRO A 15 -14.73 12.60 3.77
N SER A 16 -14.01 13.45 3.03
CA SER A 16 -12.56 13.60 3.14
C SER A 16 -12.14 15.05 2.90
N ILE A 17 -10.96 15.42 3.36
CA ILE A 17 -10.27 16.63 2.93
C ILE A 17 -9.14 16.19 2.02
N GLY A 18 -9.20 16.53 0.74
CA GLY A 18 -8.25 16.04 -0.25
C GLY A 18 -8.26 14.51 -0.40
N GLY A 19 -7.08 13.92 -0.39
CA GLY A 19 -6.88 12.48 -0.61
C GLY A 19 -7.02 12.09 -2.07
N TRP A 20 -7.42 10.87 -2.30
CA TRP A 20 -7.64 10.31 -3.63
C TRP A 20 -8.70 9.21 -3.59
N ILE A 21 -9.31 8.93 -4.73
CA ILE A 21 -10.22 7.81 -4.91
C ILE A 21 -9.93 7.17 -6.26
N GLY A 22 -10.04 5.87 -6.37
CA GLY A 22 -9.78 5.20 -7.63
C GLY A 22 -10.17 3.74 -7.62
N MET A 23 -9.91 3.12 -8.75
CA MET A 23 -10.04 1.69 -8.94
C MET A 23 -8.68 1.08 -9.20
N THR A 24 -8.45 -0.07 -8.62
CA THR A 24 -7.16 -0.74 -8.68
C THR A 24 -7.33 -2.21 -9.03
N ASP A 25 -6.44 -2.70 -9.87
CA ASP A 25 -6.20 -4.11 -10.11
C ASP A 25 -4.82 -4.49 -9.55
N LYS A 26 -4.37 -5.70 -9.74
CA LYS A 26 -3.11 -6.22 -9.19
C LYS A 26 -1.90 -5.33 -9.51
N TYR A 27 -1.79 -4.85 -10.74
CA TYR A 27 -0.61 -4.10 -11.23
C TYR A 27 -0.93 -2.69 -11.73
N TRP A 28 -2.20 -2.38 -11.97
CA TRP A 28 -2.65 -1.13 -12.56
C TRP A 28 -3.63 -0.42 -11.65
N GLN A 29 -3.65 0.88 -11.74
CA GLN A 29 -4.65 1.69 -11.05
C GLN A 29 -5.03 2.92 -11.85
N THR A 30 -6.25 3.38 -11.61
CA THR A 30 -6.72 4.71 -11.98
C THR A 30 -7.15 5.43 -10.71
N ALA A 31 -6.76 6.68 -10.56
CA ALA A 31 -7.13 7.48 -9.41
C ALA A 31 -7.47 8.91 -9.82
N ILE A 32 -8.49 9.48 -9.17
CA ILE A 32 -8.84 10.89 -9.23
C ILE A 32 -8.31 11.53 -7.96
N ILE A 33 -7.51 12.59 -8.12
CA ILE A 33 -6.84 13.29 -7.04
C ILE A 33 -7.35 14.75 -7.06
N PRO A 34 -8.22 15.13 -6.13
CA PRO A 34 -8.71 16.51 -6.00
C PRO A 34 -7.64 17.40 -5.38
N ASN A 35 -7.94 18.69 -5.26
CA ASN A 35 -7.14 19.59 -4.44
C ASN A 35 -7.07 19.09 -3.00
N GLN A 36 -5.85 18.97 -2.46
CA GLN A 36 -5.61 18.33 -1.16
C GLN A 36 -6.10 19.14 0.05
N ASN A 37 -6.47 20.39 -0.16
CA ASN A 37 -6.97 21.28 0.90
C ASN A 37 -8.49 21.48 0.85
N GLU A 38 -9.18 20.85 -0.09
CA GLU A 38 -10.62 21.04 -0.26
C GLU A 38 -11.41 19.85 0.31
N PRO A 39 -12.50 20.13 1.05
CA PRO A 39 -13.39 19.06 1.48
C PRO A 39 -14.17 18.51 0.30
N VAL A 40 -14.14 17.20 0.18
CA VAL A 40 -14.76 16.43 -0.89
C VAL A 40 -15.53 15.25 -0.32
N GLN A 41 -16.54 14.81 -1.04
CA GLN A 41 -17.21 13.55 -0.79
C GLN A 41 -16.79 12.54 -1.84
N GLN A 42 -16.10 11.51 -1.40
CA GLN A 42 -15.74 10.36 -2.20
C GLN A 42 -16.88 9.35 -2.17
N THR A 43 -17.21 8.75 -3.30
CA THR A 43 -18.28 7.78 -3.40
C THR A 43 -17.83 6.60 -4.26
N TYR A 44 -17.99 5.40 -3.72
CA TYR A 44 -17.93 4.15 -4.47
C TYR A 44 -19.36 3.68 -4.71
N SER A 45 -19.67 3.24 -5.92
CA SER A 45 -20.97 2.69 -6.25
C SER A 45 -20.87 1.47 -7.14
N TYR A 46 -21.76 0.55 -6.88
CA TYR A 46 -21.94 -0.67 -7.66
C TYR A 46 -23.33 -0.70 -8.28
N SER A 47 -23.40 -1.15 -9.51
CA SER A 47 -24.68 -1.41 -10.20
C SER A 47 -24.53 -2.63 -11.12
N PHE A 48 -25.59 -3.42 -11.19
CA PHE A 48 -25.67 -4.55 -12.11
C PHE A 48 -26.62 -4.18 -13.23
N VAL A 49 -26.09 -4.00 -14.44
CA VAL A 49 -26.85 -3.58 -15.62
C VAL A 49 -26.45 -4.46 -16.80
N ASP A 50 -27.43 -4.93 -17.56
CA ASP A 50 -27.24 -5.77 -18.75
C ASP A 50 -26.38 -7.03 -18.49
N ASN A 51 -26.56 -7.64 -17.32
CA ASN A 51 -25.81 -8.81 -16.86
C ASN A 51 -24.31 -8.58 -16.66
N VAL A 52 -23.90 -7.31 -16.41
CA VAL A 52 -22.51 -6.88 -16.16
C VAL A 52 -22.42 -6.13 -14.85
N ASP A 53 -21.39 -6.47 -14.06
CA ASP A 53 -21.02 -5.73 -12.86
C ASP A 53 -20.37 -4.40 -13.26
N ASN A 54 -20.95 -3.29 -12.82
CA ASN A 54 -20.40 -1.96 -13.03
C ASN A 54 -19.98 -1.35 -11.70
N PHE A 55 -18.72 -0.95 -11.61
CA PHE A 55 -18.13 -0.25 -10.46
C PHE A 55 -17.80 1.19 -10.89
N GLN A 56 -18.16 2.14 -10.05
CA GLN A 56 -17.93 3.55 -10.32
C GLN A 56 -17.35 4.24 -9.09
N THR A 57 -16.41 5.17 -9.33
CA THR A 57 -15.86 6.05 -8.31
C THR A 57 -16.12 7.50 -8.67
N ASP A 58 -16.65 8.28 -7.74
CA ASP A 58 -16.95 9.69 -7.92
C ASP A 58 -16.32 10.55 -6.83
N ILE A 59 -15.99 11.79 -7.19
CA ILE A 59 -15.67 12.85 -6.23
C ILE A 59 -16.67 14.01 -6.44
N VAL A 60 -17.26 14.44 -5.34
CA VAL A 60 -18.12 15.60 -5.33
C VAL A 60 -17.52 16.65 -4.39
N GLY A 61 -17.15 17.80 -4.93
CA GLY A 61 -16.69 18.95 -4.17
C GLY A 61 -17.82 19.72 -3.51
N GLN A 62 -17.48 20.81 -2.83
CA GLN A 62 -18.46 21.72 -2.25
C GLN A 62 -19.26 22.47 -3.32
N LYS A 63 -20.49 22.86 -2.94
CA LYS A 63 -21.31 23.73 -3.79
C LYS A 63 -20.69 25.12 -3.86
N ILE A 64 -20.40 25.59 -5.05
CA ILE A 64 -19.81 26.88 -5.31
C ILE A 64 -20.86 27.75 -6.04
N ALA A 65 -21.17 28.91 -5.50
CA ALA A 65 -22.03 29.87 -6.17
C ALA A 65 -21.21 30.71 -7.15
N VAL A 66 -21.54 30.65 -8.42
CA VAL A 66 -20.91 31.47 -9.48
C VAL A 66 -21.80 32.66 -9.77
N SER A 67 -21.29 33.87 -9.52
CA SER A 67 -22.00 35.10 -9.82
C SER A 67 -22.08 35.37 -11.32
N ASN A 68 -23.03 36.20 -11.75
CA ASN A 68 -23.11 36.58 -13.15
C ASN A 68 -21.81 37.23 -13.63
N ASN A 69 -21.31 36.78 -14.79
CA ASN A 69 -20.04 37.19 -15.41
C ASN A 69 -18.76 36.79 -14.63
N ALA A 70 -18.83 35.87 -13.66
CA ALA A 70 -17.68 35.30 -13.00
C ALA A 70 -17.39 33.90 -13.54
N SER A 71 -16.12 33.53 -13.51
CA SER A 71 -15.67 32.14 -13.79
C SER A 71 -14.93 31.61 -12.59
N ILE A 72 -15.09 30.29 -12.35
CA ILE A 72 -14.37 29.57 -11.31
C ILE A 72 -13.66 28.42 -11.98
N SER A 73 -12.37 28.27 -11.69
CA SER A 73 -11.58 27.12 -12.16
C SER A 73 -11.43 26.13 -11.02
N HIS A 74 -11.66 24.86 -11.32
CA HIS A 74 -11.44 23.76 -10.40
C HIS A 74 -10.45 22.79 -11.02
N ASN A 75 -9.38 22.49 -10.29
CA ASN A 75 -8.31 21.64 -10.77
C ASN A 75 -8.33 20.29 -10.06
N PHE A 76 -8.16 19.23 -10.81
CA PHE A 76 -7.96 17.88 -10.30
C PHE A 76 -6.93 17.16 -11.16
N MET A 77 -6.28 16.16 -10.59
CA MET A 77 -5.37 15.27 -11.32
C MET A 77 -6.03 13.90 -11.54
N ILE A 78 -5.70 13.28 -12.66
CA ILE A 78 -6.01 11.88 -12.91
C ILE A 78 -4.70 11.12 -13.04
N PHE A 79 -4.53 10.11 -12.22
CA PHE A 79 -3.47 9.13 -12.37
C PHE A 79 -4.06 7.90 -13.08
N ALA A 80 -3.38 7.41 -14.11
CA ALA A 80 -3.72 6.15 -14.78
C ALA A 80 -2.41 5.46 -15.19
N GLY A 81 -2.08 4.35 -14.55
CA GLY A 81 -0.81 3.70 -14.82
C GLY A 81 -0.52 2.49 -13.93
N PRO A 82 0.67 1.89 -14.12
CA PRO A 82 1.13 0.79 -13.28
C PRO A 82 1.49 1.27 -11.87
N LYS A 83 1.31 0.41 -10.88
CA LYS A 83 1.64 0.66 -9.47
C LYS A 83 3.14 0.57 -9.23
N ILE A 84 3.90 1.52 -9.74
CA ILE A 84 5.34 1.63 -9.51
C ILE A 84 5.57 2.44 -8.24
N VAL A 85 6.10 1.80 -7.19
CA VAL A 85 6.28 2.39 -5.86
C VAL A 85 7.00 3.75 -5.93
N LYS A 86 8.13 3.84 -6.64
CA LYS A 86 8.87 5.11 -6.80
C LYS A 86 8.04 6.23 -7.45
N VAL A 87 7.19 5.89 -8.40
CA VAL A 87 6.32 6.88 -9.06
C VAL A 87 5.25 7.36 -8.09
N ILE A 88 4.67 6.44 -7.35
CA ILE A 88 3.65 6.73 -6.34
C ILE A 88 4.21 7.59 -5.20
N ASP A 89 5.38 7.21 -4.65
CA ASP A 89 6.07 7.98 -3.61
C ASP A 89 6.42 9.39 -4.11
N LYS A 90 6.88 9.53 -5.37
CA LYS A 90 7.14 10.83 -5.99
C LYS A 90 5.88 11.71 -6.08
N TYR A 91 4.73 11.13 -6.43
CA TYR A 91 3.46 11.88 -6.46
C TYR A 91 3.03 12.32 -5.06
N MET A 92 3.28 11.52 -4.03
CA MET A 92 3.04 11.91 -2.64
C MET A 92 3.88 13.13 -2.24
N GLU A 93 5.17 13.12 -2.58
CA GLU A 93 6.10 14.20 -2.23
C GLU A 93 5.85 15.48 -3.06
N GLU A 94 5.65 15.34 -4.36
CA GLU A 94 5.54 16.48 -5.29
C GLU A 94 4.17 17.18 -5.21
N TYR A 95 3.10 16.40 -5.07
CA TYR A 95 1.73 16.93 -5.08
C TYR A 95 1.02 16.85 -3.72
N GLY A 96 1.70 16.35 -2.69
CA GLY A 96 1.16 16.24 -1.34
C GLY A 96 -0.01 15.27 -1.20
N VAL A 97 -0.13 14.28 -2.10
CA VAL A 97 -1.25 13.34 -2.10
C VAL A 97 -1.14 12.40 -0.90
N GLN A 98 -2.05 12.55 0.05
CA GLN A 98 -2.00 11.76 1.29
C GLN A 98 -2.27 10.28 1.03
N GLU A 99 -1.44 9.41 1.64
CA GLU A 99 -1.63 7.95 1.67
C GLU A 99 -1.74 7.29 0.27
N PHE A 100 -1.17 7.91 -0.78
CA PHE A 100 -1.25 7.36 -2.13
C PHE A 100 -0.47 6.04 -2.26
N ASP A 101 0.54 5.82 -1.42
CA ASP A 101 1.32 4.58 -1.34
C ASP A 101 0.49 3.38 -0.87
N ARG A 102 -0.63 3.60 -0.17
CA ARG A 102 -1.58 2.54 0.18
C ARG A 102 -2.30 1.92 -1.02
N SER A 103 -2.20 2.54 -2.18
CA SER A 103 -2.66 1.93 -3.44
C SER A 103 -1.87 0.67 -3.81
N VAL A 104 -0.64 0.54 -3.31
CA VAL A 104 0.18 -0.67 -3.41
C VAL A 104 -0.11 -1.53 -2.18
N ASP A 105 -0.60 -2.74 -2.42
CA ASP A 105 -0.87 -3.68 -1.33
C ASP A 105 0.45 -4.31 -0.85
N PHE A 106 0.98 -3.77 0.24
CA PHE A 106 2.11 -4.34 0.97
C PHE A 106 1.68 -5.37 2.03
N GLY A 107 0.39 -5.66 2.12
CA GLY A 107 -0.19 -6.56 3.10
C GLY A 107 -0.24 -5.98 4.53
N TRP A 108 -0.70 -6.79 5.48
CA TRP A 108 -0.86 -6.39 6.88
C TRP A 108 0.44 -5.87 7.53
N PHE A 109 1.58 -6.43 7.13
CA PHE A 109 2.89 -6.03 7.67
C PHE A 109 3.53 -4.86 6.90
N TYR A 110 2.74 -3.89 6.45
CA TYR A 110 3.19 -2.72 5.71
C TYR A 110 4.47 -2.08 6.30
N PHE A 111 4.50 -1.89 7.63
CA PHE A 111 5.65 -1.29 8.34
C PHE A 111 6.96 -2.09 8.17
N LEU A 112 6.88 -3.38 7.86
CA LEU A 112 8.03 -4.25 7.63
C LEU A 112 8.28 -4.46 6.13
N THR A 113 7.23 -4.62 5.36
CA THR A 113 7.32 -4.97 3.94
C THR A 113 7.86 -3.81 3.10
N LYS A 114 7.42 -2.56 3.38
CA LYS A 114 7.90 -1.38 2.66
C LYS A 114 9.41 -1.13 2.87
N PRO A 115 9.98 -1.16 4.09
CA PRO A 115 11.42 -1.09 4.29
C PRO A 115 12.21 -2.22 3.61
N ILE A 116 11.71 -3.45 3.66
CA ILE A 116 12.34 -4.59 2.98
C ILE A 116 12.38 -4.35 1.47
N PHE A 117 11.27 -3.89 0.90
CA PHE A 117 11.19 -3.54 -0.52
C PHE A 117 12.20 -2.45 -0.88
N ASN A 118 12.31 -1.39 -0.09
CA ASN A 118 13.26 -0.30 -0.32
C ASN A 118 14.73 -0.79 -0.29
N VAL A 119 15.08 -1.71 0.62
CA VAL A 119 16.40 -2.32 0.66
C VAL A 119 16.66 -3.17 -0.58
N LEU A 120 15.68 -3.96 -1.01
CA LEU A 120 15.79 -4.75 -2.25
C LEU A 120 15.98 -3.85 -3.46
N GLU A 121 15.25 -2.75 -3.53
CA GLU A 121 15.34 -1.78 -4.62
C GLU A 121 16.68 -1.03 -4.63
N PHE A 122 17.20 -0.70 -3.43
CA PHE A 122 18.53 -0.15 -3.26
C PHE A 122 19.61 -1.11 -3.81
N ILE A 123 19.56 -2.37 -3.44
CA ILE A 123 20.48 -3.40 -3.95
C ILE A 123 20.33 -3.56 -5.46
N TYR A 124 19.10 -3.55 -5.97
CA TYR A 124 18.82 -3.60 -7.41
C TYR A 124 19.46 -2.45 -8.20
N GLY A 125 19.48 -1.25 -7.62
CA GLY A 125 20.13 -0.07 -8.22
C GLY A 125 21.63 -0.27 -8.50
N TYR A 126 22.32 -1.12 -7.71
CA TYR A 126 23.74 -1.44 -7.93
C TYR A 126 23.94 -2.67 -8.82
N VAL A 127 23.09 -3.67 -8.68
CA VAL A 127 23.28 -4.99 -9.32
C VAL A 127 22.62 -5.04 -10.71
N GLY A 128 21.59 -4.24 -10.95
CA GLY A 128 20.85 -4.20 -12.22
C GLY A 128 20.00 -5.46 -12.50
N ASN A 129 19.94 -6.41 -11.55
CA ASN A 129 19.18 -7.64 -11.71
C ASN A 129 18.46 -8.00 -10.41
N PHE A 130 17.12 -8.09 -10.47
CA PHE A 130 16.30 -8.30 -9.28
C PHE A 130 16.50 -9.67 -8.61
N GLY A 131 16.78 -10.72 -9.39
CA GLY A 131 17.09 -12.05 -8.87
C GLY A 131 18.36 -12.07 -8.01
N TRP A 132 19.41 -11.45 -8.47
CA TRP A 132 20.64 -11.28 -7.69
C TRP A 132 20.44 -10.41 -6.45
N SER A 133 19.58 -9.40 -6.54
CA SER A 133 19.23 -8.54 -5.40
C SER A 133 18.56 -9.33 -4.28
N ILE A 134 17.65 -10.26 -4.63
CA ILE A 134 16.99 -11.16 -3.66
C ILE A 134 18.01 -12.07 -2.99
N ILE A 135 18.95 -12.64 -3.76
CA ILE A 135 19.99 -13.52 -3.21
C ILE A 135 20.87 -12.75 -2.22
N LEU A 136 21.37 -11.58 -2.62
CA LEU A 136 22.20 -10.74 -1.76
C LEU A 136 21.46 -10.29 -0.49
N PHE A 137 20.21 -9.86 -0.64
CA PHE A 137 19.35 -9.53 0.50
C PHE A 137 19.19 -10.71 1.47
N THR A 138 18.98 -11.92 0.93
CA THR A 138 18.84 -13.13 1.76
C THR A 138 20.13 -13.44 2.54
N VAL A 139 21.29 -13.27 1.92
CA VAL A 139 22.60 -13.43 2.57
C VAL A 139 22.76 -12.39 3.69
N LEU A 140 22.43 -11.14 3.40
CA LEU A 140 22.51 -10.04 4.37
C LEU A 140 21.61 -10.30 5.59
N MET A 141 20.36 -10.73 5.35
CA MET A 141 19.44 -11.11 6.42
C MET A 141 19.96 -12.29 7.25
N ARG A 142 20.56 -13.30 6.63
CA ARG A 142 21.19 -14.41 7.37
C ARG A 142 22.34 -13.95 8.24
N ILE A 143 23.17 -13.03 7.78
CA ILE A 143 24.25 -12.45 8.58
C ILE A 143 23.68 -11.68 9.77
N CYS A 144 22.66 -10.86 9.57
CA CYS A 144 22.01 -10.10 10.64
C CYS A 144 21.40 -11.00 11.73
N PHE A 145 20.73 -12.09 11.31
CA PHE A 145 20.08 -13.01 12.25
C PHE A 145 21.00 -14.11 12.79
N PHE A 146 22.23 -14.22 12.31
CA PHE A 146 23.19 -15.24 12.75
C PHE A 146 23.44 -15.24 14.27
N PRO A 147 23.67 -14.09 14.95
CA PRO A 147 23.90 -14.09 16.40
C PRO A 147 22.68 -14.59 17.18
N LEU A 148 21.47 -14.29 16.72
CA LEU A 148 20.23 -14.75 17.35
C LEU A 148 20.06 -16.27 17.17
N ALA A 149 20.32 -16.78 15.98
CA ALA A 149 20.33 -18.22 15.72
C ALA A 149 21.36 -18.97 16.58
N GLN A 150 22.57 -18.41 16.71
CA GLN A 150 23.61 -18.99 17.58
C GLN A 150 23.17 -19.10 19.04
N GLN A 151 22.49 -18.05 19.57
CA GLN A 151 21.98 -18.10 20.95
C GLN A 151 20.93 -19.21 21.13
N SER A 152 20.04 -19.37 20.16
CA SER A 152 19.02 -20.44 20.16
C SER A 152 19.67 -21.83 20.18
N PHE A 153 20.65 -22.07 19.30
CA PHE A 153 21.39 -23.34 19.29
C PHE A 153 22.16 -23.62 20.58
N LYS A 154 22.81 -22.59 21.18
CA LYS A 154 23.46 -22.71 22.49
C LYS A 154 22.49 -23.05 23.60
N SER A 155 21.31 -22.46 23.62
CA SER A 155 20.26 -22.76 24.62
C SER A 155 19.75 -24.21 24.47
N MET A 156 19.48 -24.66 23.24
CA MET A 156 19.10 -26.04 23.00
C MET A 156 20.19 -27.04 23.41
N ALA A 157 21.44 -26.74 23.13
CA ALA A 157 22.56 -27.61 23.54
C ALA A 157 22.70 -27.69 25.08
N LYS A 158 22.44 -26.58 25.79
CA LYS A 158 22.41 -26.57 27.28
C LYS A 158 21.25 -27.42 27.82
N MET A 159 20.06 -27.31 27.24
CA MET A 159 18.91 -28.13 27.63
C MET A 159 19.15 -29.64 27.41
N LYS A 160 19.76 -30.02 26.28
CA LYS A 160 20.13 -31.43 26.04
C LYS A 160 21.13 -31.97 27.05
N LYS A 161 22.05 -31.13 27.58
CA LYS A 161 22.99 -31.55 28.64
C LYS A 161 22.31 -31.71 30.01
N LEU A 162 21.30 -30.93 30.30
CA LEU A 162 20.51 -31.01 31.57
C LEU A 162 19.49 -32.14 31.57
N ALA A 163 19.05 -32.62 30.41
CA ALA A 163 18.06 -33.70 30.31
C ALA A 163 18.40 -34.97 31.10
N PRO A 164 19.66 -35.51 31.08
CA PRO A 164 19.99 -36.72 31.85
C PRO A 164 20.04 -36.47 33.36
N GLU A 165 20.37 -35.26 33.83
CA GLU A 165 20.34 -34.91 35.26
C GLU A 165 18.90 -34.81 35.78
N MET A 166 18.00 -34.24 34.99
CA MET A 166 16.56 -34.20 35.31
C MET A 166 15.94 -35.62 35.39
N GLN A 167 16.40 -36.55 34.59
CA GLN A 167 15.96 -37.96 34.67
C GLN A 167 16.48 -38.69 35.93
N ARG A 168 17.62 -38.28 36.47
CA ARG A 168 18.18 -38.87 37.72
C ARG A 168 17.51 -38.35 38.99
N LEU A 169 16.82 -37.20 38.91
CA LEU A 169 16.11 -36.58 40.02
C LEU A 169 14.63 -36.97 40.10
N LYS A 170 14.15 -37.78 39.20
CA LYS A 170 12.82 -38.35 39.13
C LYS A 170 12.82 -39.80 39.49
#